data_d12e6a88eafe5b4ff5942518a030b1c6
#
_entry.id   d12e6a88eafe5b4ff5942518a030b1c6
#
_cell.length_a   1.000
_cell.length_b   1.000
_cell.length_c   1.000
_cell.angle_alpha   90.00
_cell.angle_beta   90.00
_cell.angle_gamma   90.00
#
_symmetry.space_group_name_H-M   'P 1'
#
loop_
_entity.id
_entity.type
_entity.pdbx_description
1 polymer ?
#
loop_
_entity_poly.entity_id
_entity_poly.type
_entity_poly.pdbx_seq_one_letter_code
_entity_poly.pdbx_strand_id
1 'polypeptide(L)'
;MTRARRCEVFDADTVGVYHCFNRIVRRSYLCGFDPRTGIDYSHRREWLYQRLKSLAKHFAIDVLGYAILSNHYHLILRNRPDLVQRMSDEQVVRAWLKICPSRGQRCRGLSRDPSDAEIHAEQSRANRVQELRMRLSNPSWLIRQLSQYMGIRCNAEDQIRGHFWESRFGMRRLLDEAAVLACLAYVDLNPVRASMVESIEGYPHVSIGERLRAFDDDAVDTSSWLAPLELAGQCDGTSVTVVNRLSRKQLAEILDNSSSTELGSLPMKLEDYAELLRWLASQHRGDGTTALCRVPSILTKLKLDPVGLSSSANQFGRRFSTAAGCPASLAIEAERRGRLRIHGLGKRSQDHCRGSDSTESTAPPTPR
;
A
#
# COMPACT_ATOMS: atom_id res chain seq x y z
N MET A 1 16.82 -17.58 -0.97
CA MET A 1 16.49 -16.82 -2.21
C MET A 1 16.99 -15.40 -2.09
N THR A 2 17.80 -14.94 -3.03
CA THR A 2 18.29 -13.56 -3.09
C THR A 2 17.13 -12.61 -3.35
N ARG A 3 16.97 -11.56 -2.54
CA ARG A 3 15.92 -10.55 -2.76
C ARG A 3 16.21 -9.77 -4.05
N ALA A 4 15.18 -9.53 -4.87
CA ALA A 4 15.28 -8.71 -6.07
C ALA A 4 15.85 -7.31 -5.75
N ARG A 5 16.60 -6.75 -6.70
CA ARG A 5 17.10 -5.37 -6.60
C ARG A 5 15.94 -4.39 -6.66
N ARG A 6 16.02 -3.25 -5.97
CA ARG A 6 14.94 -2.25 -5.94
C ARG A 6 14.62 -1.69 -7.32
N CYS A 7 15.64 -1.43 -8.13
CA CYS A 7 15.47 -0.95 -9.50
C CYS A 7 14.69 -1.93 -10.41
N GLU A 8 14.63 -3.20 -10.05
CA GLU A 8 13.84 -4.18 -10.80
C GLU A 8 12.34 -4.10 -10.46
N VAL A 9 12.00 -3.68 -9.23
CA VAL A 9 10.62 -3.65 -8.73
C VAL A 9 10.02 -2.26 -8.84
N PHE A 10 10.82 -1.23 -8.51
CA PHE A 10 10.39 0.17 -8.50
C PHE A 10 10.75 0.87 -9.80
N ASP A 11 9.79 1.60 -10.33
CA ASP A 11 9.94 2.48 -11.48
C ASP A 11 9.72 3.92 -11.00
N ALA A 12 10.74 4.75 -11.15
CA ALA A 12 10.73 6.12 -10.66
C ALA A 12 9.94 7.08 -11.56
N ASP A 13 9.80 6.73 -12.83
CA ASP A 13 9.25 7.60 -13.86
C ASP A 13 7.75 7.41 -14.08
N THR A 14 7.19 6.31 -13.57
CA THR A 14 5.77 5.99 -13.72
C THR A 14 5.08 5.93 -12.37
N VAL A 15 3.79 6.32 -12.35
CA VAL A 15 2.93 6.05 -11.20
C VAL A 15 2.78 4.54 -11.07
N GLY A 16 2.98 4.02 -9.87
CA GLY A 16 2.84 2.60 -9.56
C GLY A 16 2.36 2.38 -8.14
N VAL A 17 1.70 1.26 -7.90
CA VAL A 17 1.25 0.85 -6.57
C VAL A 17 2.15 -0.27 -6.04
N TYR A 18 2.55 -0.15 -4.79
CA TYR A 18 3.52 -1.05 -4.17
C TYR A 18 3.04 -1.51 -2.80
N HIS A 19 3.04 -2.81 -2.59
CA HIS A 19 2.92 -3.39 -1.25
C HIS A 19 4.31 -3.46 -0.61
N CYS A 20 4.48 -2.71 0.46
CA CYS A 20 5.71 -2.63 1.23
C CYS A 20 5.48 -3.20 2.63
N PHE A 21 6.43 -3.99 3.13
CA PHE A 21 6.29 -4.62 4.45
C PHE A 21 7.65 -4.82 5.10
N ASN A 22 7.67 -4.72 6.42
CA ASN A 22 8.87 -5.04 7.20
C ASN A 22 8.49 -5.79 8.48
N ARG A 23 9.46 -6.52 9.03
CA ARG A 23 9.28 -7.33 10.21
C ARG A 23 10.36 -7.04 11.23
N ILE A 24 9.99 -7.08 12.50
CA ILE A 24 10.91 -6.91 13.63
C ILE A 24 11.82 -8.14 13.73
N VAL A 25 13.06 -7.91 14.14
CA VAL A 25 14.09 -8.93 14.29
C VAL A 25 13.58 -10.11 15.16
N ARG A 26 13.95 -11.34 14.77
CA ARG A 26 13.54 -12.58 15.43
C ARG A 26 12.02 -12.74 15.60
N ARG A 27 11.20 -11.99 14.84
CA ARG A 27 9.74 -11.95 14.95
C ARG A 27 9.24 -11.58 16.35
N SER A 28 10.06 -10.86 17.11
CA SER A 28 9.70 -10.40 18.46
C SER A 28 8.51 -9.45 18.45
N TYR A 29 7.69 -9.49 19.49
CA TYR A 29 6.47 -8.66 19.61
C TYR A 29 6.78 -7.25 20.16
N LEU A 30 7.85 -6.61 19.65
CA LEU A 30 8.33 -5.31 20.14
C LEU A 30 7.43 -4.12 19.76
N CYS A 31 6.25 -4.35 19.20
CA CYS A 31 5.17 -3.38 19.02
C CYS A 31 3.84 -3.93 19.54
N GLY A 32 3.84 -4.78 20.57
CA GLY A 32 2.66 -5.37 21.18
C GLY A 32 3.00 -6.04 22.48
N PHE A 33 2.08 -6.83 23.04
CA PHE A 33 2.37 -7.64 24.22
C PHE A 33 3.33 -8.78 23.85
N ASP A 34 4.47 -8.84 24.54
CA ASP A 34 5.43 -9.93 24.40
C ASP A 34 5.19 -10.99 25.47
N PRO A 35 4.63 -12.16 25.12
CA PRO A 35 4.32 -13.20 26.09
C PRO A 35 5.58 -13.83 26.76
N ARG A 36 6.77 -13.60 26.19
CA ARG A 36 8.03 -14.14 26.73
C ARG A 36 8.57 -13.29 27.88
N THR A 37 8.40 -11.99 27.81
CA THR A 37 8.90 -11.04 28.81
C THR A 37 7.79 -10.49 29.70
N GLY A 38 6.52 -10.65 29.32
CA GLY A 38 5.37 -10.05 29.98
C GLY A 38 5.24 -8.53 29.78
N ILE A 39 6.06 -7.93 28.90
CA ILE A 39 6.09 -6.49 28.69
C ILE A 39 5.14 -6.13 27.53
N ASP A 40 4.37 -5.07 27.71
CA ASP A 40 3.51 -4.51 26.65
C ASP A 40 4.18 -3.32 25.97
N TYR A 41 4.52 -3.49 24.69
CA TYR A 41 5.08 -2.48 23.80
C TYR A 41 4.03 -1.89 22.84
N SER A 42 2.74 -2.02 23.12
CA SER A 42 1.66 -1.58 22.21
C SER A 42 1.70 -0.10 21.86
N HIS A 43 2.20 0.74 22.76
CA HIS A 43 2.40 2.19 22.53
C HIS A 43 3.32 2.49 21.32
N ARG A 44 4.21 1.56 20.94
CA ARG A 44 5.11 1.72 19.79
C ARG A 44 4.36 1.65 18.45
N ARG A 45 3.18 1.01 18.40
CA ARG A 45 2.31 1.06 17.22
C ARG A 45 1.84 2.48 16.95
N GLU A 46 1.49 3.22 18.00
CA GLU A 46 1.13 4.62 17.89
C GLU A 46 2.30 5.47 17.38
N TRP A 47 3.53 5.24 17.81
CA TRP A 47 4.69 5.95 17.29
C TRP A 47 4.89 5.72 15.79
N LEU A 48 4.72 4.47 15.34
CA LEU A 48 4.84 4.12 13.93
C LEU A 48 3.71 4.76 13.11
N TYR A 49 2.49 4.72 13.62
CA TYR A 49 1.32 5.34 13.01
C TYR A 49 1.48 6.85 12.86
N GLN A 50 1.80 7.55 13.93
CA GLN A 50 2.00 9.00 13.91
C GLN A 50 3.16 9.41 12.98
N ARG A 51 4.24 8.63 12.97
CA ARG A 51 5.36 8.90 12.06
C ARG A 51 4.96 8.68 10.60
N LEU A 52 4.22 7.62 10.29
CA LEU A 52 3.70 7.36 8.95
C LEU A 52 2.80 8.53 8.48
N LYS A 53 1.86 8.94 9.31
CA LYS A 53 0.96 10.06 9.06
C LYS A 53 1.72 11.37 8.80
N SER A 54 2.74 11.64 9.63
CA SER A 54 3.61 12.81 9.45
C SER A 54 4.39 12.77 8.13
N LEU A 55 4.93 11.61 7.75
CA LEU A 55 5.69 11.45 6.51
C LEU A 55 4.78 11.57 5.27
N ALA A 56 3.60 10.96 5.29
CA ALA A 56 2.66 10.97 4.18
C ALA A 56 2.28 12.40 3.75
N LYS A 57 2.23 13.36 4.69
CA LYS A 57 1.94 14.77 4.39
C LYS A 57 3.00 15.50 3.56
N HIS A 58 4.22 14.96 3.51
CA HIS A 58 5.37 15.65 2.90
C HIS A 58 6.00 14.89 1.74
N PHE A 59 5.76 13.57 1.63
CA PHE A 59 6.14 12.79 0.48
C PHE A 59 5.08 12.91 -0.63
N ALA A 60 5.50 12.92 -1.88
CA ALA A 60 4.61 12.71 -3.01
C ALA A 60 4.32 11.21 -3.18
N ILE A 61 3.68 10.64 -2.19
CA ILE A 61 3.33 9.22 -2.08
C ILE A 61 1.99 9.13 -1.39
N ASP A 62 1.01 8.55 -2.06
CA ASP A 62 -0.28 8.27 -1.45
C ASP A 62 -0.19 6.99 -0.61
N VAL A 63 -0.75 7.02 0.58
CA VAL A 63 -0.97 5.82 1.40
C VAL A 63 -2.36 5.29 1.08
N LEU A 64 -2.44 4.16 0.36
CA LEU A 64 -3.70 3.53 -0.01
C LEU A 64 -4.26 2.62 1.08
N GLY A 65 -3.37 2.03 1.87
CA GLY A 65 -3.75 1.16 2.97
C GLY A 65 -2.57 0.82 3.86
N TYR A 66 -2.85 0.46 5.09
CA TYR A 66 -1.83 0.06 6.06
C TYR A 66 -2.40 -0.89 7.12
N ALA A 67 -1.51 -1.70 7.69
CA ALA A 67 -1.75 -2.44 8.92
C ALA A 67 -0.46 -2.47 9.75
N ILE A 68 -0.54 -2.07 11.00
CA ILE A 68 0.57 -2.08 11.94
C ILE A 68 0.27 -3.10 13.03
N LEU A 69 1.04 -4.20 13.04
CA LEU A 69 0.85 -5.33 13.95
C LEU A 69 1.94 -5.36 15.03
N SER A 70 1.85 -6.34 15.91
CA SER A 70 2.77 -6.45 17.05
C SER A 70 4.23 -6.70 16.65
N ASN A 71 4.50 -7.31 15.50
CA ASN A 71 5.86 -7.67 15.06
C ASN A 71 6.17 -7.38 13.60
N HIS A 72 5.25 -6.76 12.85
CA HIS A 72 5.46 -6.35 11.46
C HIS A 72 4.43 -5.33 11.05
N TYR A 73 4.67 -4.66 9.92
CA TYR A 73 3.69 -3.78 9.29
C TYR A 73 3.58 -4.06 7.80
N HIS A 74 2.44 -3.67 7.24
CA HIS A 74 2.16 -3.63 5.82
C HIS A 74 1.74 -2.22 5.42
N LEU A 75 2.24 -1.73 4.28
CA LEU A 75 1.86 -0.47 3.66
C LEU A 75 1.55 -0.71 2.19
N ILE A 76 0.49 -0.10 1.68
CA ILE A 76 0.19 -0.03 0.26
C ILE A 76 0.37 1.42 -0.15
N LEU A 77 1.39 1.66 -0.97
CA LEU A 77 1.88 2.99 -1.33
C LEU A 77 1.78 3.19 -2.85
N ARG A 78 1.29 4.35 -3.28
CA ARG A 78 1.33 4.78 -4.66
C ARG A 78 2.31 5.94 -4.80
N ASN A 79 3.36 5.77 -5.61
CA ASN A 79 4.29 6.86 -5.89
C ASN A 79 3.69 7.87 -6.88
N ARG A 80 4.01 9.13 -6.69
CA ARG A 80 3.45 10.25 -7.45
C ARG A 80 4.56 11.12 -8.05
N PRO A 81 5.33 10.60 -9.03
CA PRO A 81 6.34 11.39 -9.73
C PRO A 81 5.72 12.57 -10.49
N ASP A 82 4.47 12.44 -10.94
CA ASP A 82 3.67 13.47 -11.58
C ASP A 82 3.50 14.71 -10.68
N LEU A 83 3.21 14.53 -9.39
CA LEU A 83 3.07 15.63 -8.44
C LEU A 83 4.40 16.35 -8.20
N VAL A 84 5.47 15.59 -8.00
CA VAL A 84 6.80 16.17 -7.75
C VAL A 84 7.27 17.03 -8.92
N GLN A 85 6.92 16.65 -10.16
CA GLN A 85 7.28 17.43 -11.35
C GLN A 85 6.58 18.79 -11.41
N ARG A 86 5.40 18.92 -10.81
CA ARG A 86 4.63 20.18 -10.73
C ARG A 86 5.06 21.08 -9.57
N MET A 87 5.77 20.54 -8.57
CA MET A 87 6.25 21.31 -7.43
C MET A 87 7.36 22.29 -7.86
N SER A 88 7.34 23.50 -7.32
CA SER A 88 8.47 24.43 -7.44
C SER A 88 9.71 23.88 -6.69
N ASP A 89 10.89 24.37 -7.03
CA ASP A 89 12.13 23.98 -6.35
C ASP A 89 12.09 24.28 -4.86
N GLU A 90 11.48 25.40 -4.47
CA GLU A 90 11.26 25.75 -3.07
C GLU A 90 10.35 24.75 -2.38
N GLN A 91 9.21 24.38 -2.98
CA GLN A 91 8.28 23.39 -2.43
C GLN A 91 8.94 22.03 -2.20
N VAL A 92 9.78 21.59 -3.16
CA VAL A 92 10.55 20.34 -3.05
C VAL A 92 11.52 20.38 -1.87
N VAL A 93 12.29 21.45 -1.74
CA VAL A 93 13.26 21.61 -0.65
C VAL A 93 12.55 21.75 0.69
N ARG A 94 11.50 22.54 0.77
CA ARG A 94 10.68 22.74 1.97
C ARG A 94 10.08 21.41 2.47
N ALA A 95 9.48 20.63 1.56
CA ALA A 95 8.95 19.30 1.88
C ALA A 95 10.05 18.38 2.43
N TRP A 96 11.22 18.35 1.80
CA TRP A 96 12.33 17.51 2.25
C TRP A 96 12.87 17.92 3.63
N LEU A 97 13.03 19.22 3.88
CA LEU A 97 13.50 19.73 5.17
C LEU A 97 12.52 19.43 6.31
N LYS A 98 11.20 19.37 6.04
CA LYS A 98 10.20 18.89 7.01
C LYS A 98 10.34 17.40 7.31
N ILE A 99 10.73 16.58 6.34
CA ILE A 99 11.00 15.14 6.52
C ILE A 99 12.32 14.92 7.24
N CYS A 100 13.38 15.62 6.81
CA CYS A 100 14.75 15.50 7.28
C CYS A 100 15.25 16.88 7.72
N PRO A 101 14.89 17.36 8.92
CA PRO A 101 15.33 18.66 9.42
C PRO A 101 16.86 18.73 9.52
N SER A 102 17.41 19.91 9.33
CA SER A 102 18.83 20.18 9.45
C SER A 102 19.36 19.81 10.86
N ARG A 103 20.68 19.63 11.00
CA ARG A 103 21.28 19.32 12.30
C ARG A 103 20.95 20.40 13.35
N GLY A 104 20.95 21.66 12.93
CA GLY A 104 20.60 22.79 13.79
C GLY A 104 19.14 22.77 14.25
N GLN A 105 18.21 22.37 13.40
CA GLN A 105 16.79 22.22 13.77
C GLN A 105 16.57 21.05 14.72
N ARG A 106 17.22 19.91 14.51
CA ARG A 106 17.14 18.75 15.40
C ARG A 106 17.62 19.06 16.80
N CYS A 107 18.70 19.84 16.92
CA CYS A 107 19.25 20.23 18.23
C CYS A 107 18.33 21.19 19.00
N ARG A 108 17.44 21.90 18.33
CA ARG A 108 16.52 22.85 18.96
C ARG A 108 15.18 22.25 19.39
N GLY A 109 14.94 20.97 19.11
CA GLY A 109 13.72 20.24 19.50
C GLY A 109 12.42 20.76 18.85
N LEU A 110 12.49 21.67 17.89
CA LEU A 110 11.35 22.33 17.28
C LEU A 110 11.04 21.71 15.91
N SER A 111 9.82 21.24 15.75
CA SER A 111 9.19 21.04 14.44
C SER A 111 8.86 22.41 13.86
N ARG A 112 9.89 23.13 13.37
CA ARG A 112 9.76 24.45 12.79
C ARG A 112 9.72 24.35 11.28
N ASP A 113 8.96 25.23 10.64
CA ASP A 113 9.08 25.44 9.21
C ASP A 113 10.52 25.84 8.84
N PRO A 114 11.07 25.28 7.76
CA PRO A 114 12.40 25.66 7.30
C PRO A 114 12.47 27.17 6.99
N SER A 115 13.56 27.80 7.39
CA SER A 115 13.79 29.19 7.05
C SER A 115 14.20 29.36 5.58
N ASP A 116 14.00 30.55 5.01
CA ASP A 116 14.38 30.85 3.63
C ASP A 116 15.91 30.66 3.41
N ALA A 117 16.74 30.95 4.42
CA ALA A 117 18.18 30.71 4.37
C ALA A 117 18.51 29.20 4.25
N GLU A 118 17.79 28.34 4.97
CA GLU A 118 17.97 26.88 4.88
C GLU A 118 17.51 26.36 3.51
N ILE A 119 16.42 26.89 2.99
CA ILE A 119 15.90 26.54 1.65
C ILE A 119 16.90 26.96 0.59
N HIS A 120 17.37 28.20 0.63
CA HIS A 120 18.35 28.72 -0.32
C HIS A 120 19.67 27.94 -0.28
N ALA A 121 20.15 27.57 0.92
CA ALA A 121 21.35 26.77 1.08
C ALA A 121 21.23 25.37 0.44
N GLU A 122 20.05 24.72 0.48
CA GLU A 122 19.84 23.45 -0.22
C GLU A 122 19.69 23.64 -1.73
N GLN A 123 19.00 24.71 -2.18
CA GLN A 123 18.82 25.01 -3.60
C GLN A 123 20.16 25.35 -4.30
N SER A 124 21.08 26.01 -3.60
CA SER A 124 22.38 26.40 -4.14
C SER A 124 23.33 25.22 -4.38
N ARG A 125 23.02 24.02 -3.90
CA ARG A 125 23.83 22.83 -4.10
C ARG A 125 23.55 22.22 -5.47
N ALA A 126 24.60 21.99 -6.25
CA ALA A 126 24.50 21.40 -7.59
C ALA A 126 23.68 20.11 -7.57
N ASN A 127 22.74 19.93 -8.49
CA ASN A 127 21.86 18.77 -8.67
C ASN A 127 20.98 18.39 -7.45
N ARG A 128 21.02 19.19 -6.37
CA ARG A 128 20.35 18.83 -5.12
C ARG A 128 18.84 18.77 -5.24
N VAL A 129 18.22 19.76 -5.87
CA VAL A 129 16.77 19.78 -6.05
C VAL A 129 16.30 18.59 -6.87
N GLN A 130 17.02 18.24 -7.95
CA GLN A 130 16.67 17.07 -8.76
C GLN A 130 16.78 15.76 -7.96
N GLU A 131 17.82 15.64 -7.13
CA GLU A 131 17.96 14.50 -6.21
C GLU A 131 16.76 14.42 -5.23
N LEU A 132 16.34 15.56 -4.67
CA LEU A 132 15.22 15.63 -3.74
C LEU A 132 13.89 15.30 -4.43
N ARG A 133 13.68 15.73 -5.67
CA ARG A 133 12.51 15.34 -6.48
C ARG A 133 12.41 13.82 -6.60
N MET A 134 13.50 13.14 -6.95
CA MET A 134 13.53 11.67 -7.04
C MET A 134 13.27 11.01 -5.68
N ARG A 135 13.71 11.60 -4.57
CA ARG A 135 13.50 11.05 -3.23
C ARG A 135 12.08 11.19 -2.75
N LEU A 136 11.41 12.31 -3.04
CA LEU A 136 10.07 12.62 -2.54
C LEU A 136 9.00 11.67 -3.09
N SER A 137 9.15 11.12 -4.30
CA SER A 137 8.22 10.15 -4.88
C SER A 137 8.68 8.68 -4.73
N ASN A 138 9.76 8.41 -3.99
CA ASN A 138 10.32 7.07 -3.88
C ASN A 138 9.92 6.40 -2.55
N PRO A 139 9.10 5.33 -2.58
CA PRO A 139 8.68 4.60 -1.38
C PRO A 139 9.84 4.11 -0.52
N SER A 140 11.02 3.85 -1.11
CA SER A 140 12.18 3.42 -0.34
C SER A 140 12.70 4.51 0.60
N TRP A 141 12.56 5.78 0.23
CA TRP A 141 12.95 6.89 1.09
C TRP A 141 11.95 7.11 2.23
N LEU A 142 10.64 7.01 1.96
CA LEU A 142 9.61 7.05 2.99
C LEU A 142 9.86 5.95 4.04
N ILE A 143 10.02 4.71 3.58
CA ILE A 143 10.23 3.57 4.48
C ILE A 143 11.56 3.66 5.23
N ARG A 144 12.61 4.21 4.59
CA ARG A 144 13.88 4.48 5.29
C ARG A 144 13.68 5.42 6.47
N GLN A 145 12.96 6.55 6.26
CA GLN A 145 12.67 7.52 7.33
C GLN A 145 11.84 6.90 8.45
N LEU A 146 10.82 6.11 8.09
CA LEU A 146 9.97 5.42 9.04
C LEU A 146 10.77 4.38 9.85
N SER A 147 11.53 3.54 9.17
CA SER A 147 12.29 2.45 9.81
C SER A 147 13.43 2.96 10.69
N GLN A 148 14.12 4.03 10.26
CA GLN A 148 15.19 4.64 11.04
C GLN A 148 14.64 5.28 12.32
N TYR A 149 13.54 6.02 12.21
CA TYR A 149 12.87 6.64 13.37
C TYR A 149 12.49 5.58 14.41
N MET A 150 11.82 4.52 13.99
CA MET A 150 11.41 3.44 14.89
C MET A 150 12.60 2.72 15.53
N GLY A 151 13.60 2.36 14.72
CA GLY A 151 14.78 1.65 15.24
C GLY A 151 15.54 2.47 16.29
N ILE A 152 15.75 3.76 16.04
CA ILE A 152 16.43 4.64 17.02
C ILE A 152 15.60 4.78 18.29
N ARG A 153 14.29 5.04 18.16
CA ARG A 153 13.43 5.31 19.31
C ARG A 153 13.21 4.07 20.18
N CYS A 154 12.94 2.91 19.56
CA CYS A 154 12.76 1.66 20.29
C CYS A 154 14.05 1.19 20.96
N ASN A 155 15.20 1.28 20.27
CA ASN A 155 16.49 0.92 20.86
C ASN A 155 16.87 1.84 22.04
N ALA A 156 16.52 3.13 21.95
CA ALA A 156 16.75 4.08 23.04
C ALA A 156 15.87 3.76 24.26
N GLU A 157 14.60 3.42 24.06
CA GLU A 157 13.69 3.00 25.13
C GLU A 157 14.15 1.70 25.78
N ASP A 158 14.56 0.72 24.98
CA ASP A 158 15.05 -0.59 25.47
C ASP A 158 16.50 -0.50 26.04
N GLN A 159 17.18 0.65 25.90
CA GLN A 159 18.59 0.85 26.27
C GLN A 159 19.54 -0.15 25.60
N ILE A 160 19.21 -0.59 24.37
CA ILE A 160 19.99 -1.54 23.59
C ILE A 160 20.57 -0.91 22.32
N ARG A 161 21.51 -1.63 21.71
CA ARG A 161 22.06 -1.32 20.39
C ARG A 161 21.83 -2.51 19.45
N GLY A 162 21.73 -2.24 18.16
CA GLY A 162 21.61 -3.28 17.14
C GLY A 162 20.48 -3.07 16.17
N HIS A 163 20.14 -4.15 15.45
CA HIS A 163 19.12 -4.12 14.42
C HIS A 163 17.72 -4.31 15.04
N PHE A 164 16.84 -3.34 14.84
CA PHE A 164 15.43 -3.44 15.20
C PHE A 164 14.64 -4.25 14.15
N TRP A 165 14.99 -4.09 12.87
CA TRP A 165 14.34 -4.77 11.74
C TRP A 165 15.10 -6.02 11.33
N GLU A 166 14.37 -7.10 10.99
CA GLU A 166 14.94 -8.39 10.57
C GLU A 166 15.84 -8.24 9.33
N SER A 167 15.46 -7.34 8.43
CA SER A 167 16.17 -7.15 7.16
C SER A 167 15.69 -5.87 6.47
N ARG A 168 16.18 -5.62 5.25
CA ARG A 168 15.57 -4.61 4.38
C ARG A 168 14.09 -4.95 4.16
N PHE A 169 13.22 -3.94 4.12
CA PHE A 169 11.79 -4.13 3.86
C PHE A 169 11.53 -4.87 2.54
N GLY A 170 10.44 -5.63 2.49
CA GLY A 170 9.94 -6.26 1.27
C GLY A 170 9.14 -5.27 0.43
N MET A 171 9.19 -5.40 -0.91
CA MET A 171 8.40 -4.60 -1.84
C MET A 171 7.88 -5.48 -2.98
N ARG A 172 6.60 -5.32 -3.33
CA ARG A 172 5.94 -5.93 -4.48
C ARG A 172 5.21 -4.87 -5.27
N ARG A 173 5.31 -4.91 -6.59
CA ARG A 173 4.51 -4.05 -7.46
C ARG A 173 3.14 -4.67 -7.67
N LEU A 174 2.07 -3.89 -7.51
CA LEU A 174 0.70 -4.29 -7.81
C LEU A 174 0.37 -3.79 -9.21
N LEU A 175 0.04 -4.70 -10.11
CA LEU A 175 0.04 -4.42 -11.55
C LEU A 175 -1.35 -4.07 -12.10
N ASP A 176 -2.40 -4.45 -11.39
CA ASP A 176 -3.80 -4.25 -11.79
C ASP A 176 -4.70 -4.07 -10.57
N GLU A 177 -5.95 -3.68 -10.81
CA GLU A 177 -6.95 -3.41 -9.78
C GLU A 177 -7.26 -4.64 -8.93
N ALA A 178 -7.33 -5.81 -9.55
CA ALA A 178 -7.58 -7.06 -8.83
C ALA A 178 -6.47 -7.34 -7.81
N ALA A 179 -5.21 -7.06 -8.19
CA ALA A 179 -4.08 -7.19 -7.29
C ALA A 179 -4.09 -6.12 -6.18
N VAL A 180 -4.51 -4.89 -6.49
CA VAL A 180 -4.67 -3.83 -5.50
C VAL A 180 -5.77 -4.21 -4.50
N LEU A 181 -6.94 -4.63 -4.97
CA LEU A 181 -8.05 -5.06 -4.13
C LEU A 181 -7.67 -6.26 -3.25
N ALA A 182 -7.08 -7.30 -3.84
CA ALA A 182 -6.63 -8.47 -3.08
C ALA A 182 -5.57 -8.12 -2.03
N CYS A 183 -4.67 -7.19 -2.34
CA CYS A 183 -3.65 -6.71 -1.41
C CYS A 183 -4.25 -5.86 -0.29
N LEU A 184 -5.17 -4.95 -0.61
CA LEU A 184 -5.90 -4.16 0.40
C LEU A 184 -6.66 -5.08 1.35
N ALA A 185 -7.43 -6.03 0.82
CA ALA A 185 -8.14 -7.02 1.64
C ALA A 185 -7.17 -7.88 2.48
N TYR A 186 -6.02 -8.28 1.92
CA TYR A 186 -4.98 -8.97 2.68
C TYR A 186 -4.47 -8.13 3.84
N VAL A 187 -4.20 -6.85 3.62
CA VAL A 187 -3.65 -5.93 4.63
C VAL A 187 -4.69 -5.60 5.69
N ASP A 188 -5.91 -5.24 5.29
CA ASP A 188 -6.97 -4.84 6.21
C ASP A 188 -7.49 -6.01 7.07
N LEU A 189 -7.46 -7.24 6.55
CA LEU A 189 -7.82 -8.45 7.31
C LEU A 189 -6.67 -9.03 8.14
N ASN A 190 -5.46 -8.46 8.07
CA ASN A 190 -4.31 -9.01 8.78
C ASN A 190 -4.50 -9.10 10.30
N PRO A 191 -5.08 -8.09 11.00
CA PRO A 191 -5.37 -8.17 12.43
C PRO A 191 -6.38 -9.29 12.78
N VAL A 192 -7.42 -9.49 11.97
CA VAL A 192 -8.40 -10.56 12.15
C VAL A 192 -7.75 -11.94 11.98
N ARG A 193 -6.93 -12.11 10.94
CA ARG A 193 -6.18 -13.36 10.69
C ARG A 193 -5.13 -13.67 11.73
N ALA A 194 -4.56 -12.63 12.36
CA ALA A 194 -3.64 -12.78 13.47
C ALA A 194 -4.36 -13.00 14.81
N SER A 195 -5.70 -13.16 14.80
CA SER A 195 -6.54 -13.30 15.99
C SER A 195 -6.34 -12.20 17.03
N MET A 196 -5.98 -11.00 16.58
CA MET A 196 -5.82 -9.82 17.44
C MET A 196 -7.17 -9.15 17.74
N VAL A 197 -8.12 -9.31 16.82
CA VAL A 197 -9.50 -8.82 16.91
C VAL A 197 -10.45 -9.78 16.20
N GLU A 198 -11.74 -9.71 16.56
CA GLU A 198 -12.77 -10.56 15.96
C GLU A 198 -13.38 -9.96 14.69
N SER A 199 -13.38 -8.63 14.57
CA SER A 199 -14.00 -7.92 13.46
C SER A 199 -13.07 -6.87 12.86
N ILE A 200 -13.41 -6.36 11.68
CA ILE A 200 -12.62 -5.35 10.97
C ILE A 200 -12.65 -3.98 11.65
N GLU A 201 -13.66 -3.71 12.47
CA GLU A 201 -13.86 -2.46 13.19
C GLU A 201 -12.97 -2.38 14.45
N GLY A 202 -12.64 -3.52 15.05
CA GLY A 202 -12.03 -3.61 16.37
C GLY A 202 -10.55 -3.22 16.47
N TYR A 203 -9.84 -3.03 15.35
CA TYR A 203 -8.40 -2.76 15.38
C TYR A 203 -8.08 -1.31 15.00
N PRO A 204 -7.41 -0.53 15.90
CA PRO A 204 -7.20 0.89 15.68
C PRO A 204 -6.12 1.23 14.64
N HIS A 205 -5.14 0.34 14.41
CA HIS A 205 -3.98 0.61 13.57
C HIS A 205 -4.06 -0.12 12.22
N VAL A 206 -5.22 -0.01 11.55
CA VAL A 206 -5.50 -0.56 10.22
C VAL A 206 -6.33 0.43 9.41
N SER A 207 -6.08 0.49 8.09
CA SER A 207 -6.70 1.48 7.21
C SER A 207 -8.22 1.39 7.16
N ILE A 208 -8.81 0.20 7.14
CA ILE A 208 -10.27 0.06 7.13
C ILE A 208 -10.90 0.58 8.43
N GLY A 209 -10.32 0.27 9.58
CA GLY A 209 -10.83 0.76 10.87
C GLY A 209 -10.79 2.29 10.97
N GLU A 210 -9.78 2.94 10.39
CA GLU A 210 -9.70 4.39 10.34
C GLU A 210 -10.74 4.99 9.38
N ARG A 211 -10.92 4.39 8.20
CA ARG A 211 -11.96 4.82 7.24
C ARG A 211 -13.38 4.69 7.77
N LEU A 212 -13.68 3.59 8.47
CA LEU A 212 -15.01 3.41 9.08
C LEU A 212 -15.24 4.44 10.18
N ARG A 213 -14.28 4.70 11.05
CA ARG A 213 -14.40 5.77 12.06
C ARG A 213 -14.59 7.15 11.44
N ALA A 214 -13.88 7.46 10.35
CA ALA A 214 -14.06 8.74 9.65
C ALA A 214 -15.39 8.84 8.90
N PHE A 215 -15.99 7.71 8.54
CA PHE A 215 -17.32 7.68 7.94
C PHE A 215 -18.43 7.90 8.98
N ASP A 216 -18.22 7.37 10.20
CA ASP A 216 -19.18 7.50 11.30
C ASP A 216 -19.05 8.83 12.07
N ASP A 217 -17.88 9.50 11.99
CA ASP A 217 -17.58 10.73 12.73
C ASP A 217 -16.81 11.73 11.83
N ASP A 218 -17.50 12.79 11.42
CA ASP A 218 -16.96 13.88 10.59
C ASP A 218 -15.78 14.61 11.24
N ALA A 219 -15.57 14.48 12.56
CA ALA A 219 -14.40 15.06 13.23
C ALA A 219 -13.11 14.32 12.93
N VAL A 220 -13.16 13.09 12.37
CA VAL A 220 -11.99 12.28 12.01
C VAL A 220 -11.58 12.56 10.57
N ASP A 221 -10.70 13.54 10.36
CA ASP A 221 -10.12 13.82 9.02
C ASP A 221 -9.02 12.82 8.65
N THR A 222 -9.33 11.96 7.70
CA THR A 222 -8.35 11.04 7.09
C THR A 222 -7.81 11.56 5.76
N SER A 223 -8.47 12.52 5.15
CA SER A 223 -8.17 13.02 3.79
C SER A 223 -6.76 13.64 3.67
N SER A 224 -6.23 14.14 4.77
CA SER A 224 -4.92 14.80 4.82
C SER A 224 -3.72 13.86 4.62
N TRP A 225 -3.89 12.52 4.69
CA TRP A 225 -2.78 11.57 4.62
C TRP A 225 -3.11 10.17 4.09
N LEU A 226 -4.37 9.72 4.22
CA LEU A 226 -4.84 8.43 3.72
C LEU A 226 -5.64 8.68 2.44
N ALA A 227 -5.21 8.11 1.32
CA ALA A 227 -5.91 8.30 0.05
C ALA A 227 -7.35 7.76 0.12
N PRO A 228 -8.32 8.42 -0.53
CA PRO A 228 -9.68 7.92 -0.63
C PRO A 228 -9.70 6.53 -1.26
N LEU A 229 -10.70 5.74 -0.88
CA LEU A 229 -10.89 4.40 -1.43
C LEU A 229 -11.53 4.50 -2.82
N GLU A 230 -12.59 5.26 -2.93
CA GLU A 230 -13.38 5.42 -4.15
C GLU A 230 -12.66 6.27 -5.19
N LEU A 231 -12.68 5.81 -6.44
CA LEU A 231 -12.22 6.60 -7.58
C LEU A 231 -13.26 7.67 -7.90
N ALA A 232 -12.90 8.94 -7.82
CA ALA A 232 -13.79 10.04 -8.16
C ALA A 232 -14.26 9.93 -9.64
N GLY A 233 -15.56 9.95 -9.85
CA GLY A 233 -16.19 10.15 -11.17
C GLY A 233 -16.65 8.92 -11.94
N GLN A 234 -16.67 7.70 -11.36
CA GLN A 234 -17.16 6.50 -12.08
C GLN A 234 -18.02 5.59 -11.22
N CYS A 235 -19.29 5.92 -11.08
CA CYS A 235 -20.30 5.00 -10.56
C CYS A 235 -21.02 4.16 -11.65
N ASP A 236 -20.78 4.40 -12.93
CA ASP A 236 -21.52 3.81 -14.03
C ASP A 236 -20.65 2.86 -14.87
N GLY A 237 -20.35 1.69 -14.35
CA GLY A 237 -20.05 0.43 -15.09
C GLY A 237 -19.18 0.46 -16.35
N THR A 238 -18.69 1.60 -16.82
CA THR A 238 -17.84 1.76 -17.99
C THR A 238 -16.36 1.75 -17.60
N SER A 239 -15.67 0.83 -18.20
CA SER A 239 -14.22 0.55 -18.22
C SER A 239 -13.34 1.54 -17.45
N VAL A 240 -13.00 1.19 -16.23
CA VAL A 240 -12.00 1.90 -15.42
C VAL A 240 -10.63 1.65 -16.03
N THR A 241 -10.10 2.66 -16.72
CA THR A 241 -8.71 2.64 -17.14
C THR A 241 -7.85 2.85 -15.91
N VAL A 242 -7.23 1.79 -15.48
CA VAL A 242 -6.45 1.67 -14.24
C VAL A 242 -5.41 2.76 -14.14
N VAL A 243 -5.45 3.57 -13.08
CA VAL A 243 -4.42 4.57 -12.74
C VAL A 243 -3.01 3.94 -12.71
N ASN A 244 -2.91 2.64 -12.54
CA ASN A 244 -1.66 1.86 -12.56
C ASN A 244 -1.00 1.72 -13.94
N ARG A 245 -1.65 2.12 -15.04
CA ARG A 245 -1.13 2.02 -16.42
C ARG A 245 -1.17 3.32 -17.20
N LEU A 246 -1.63 4.40 -16.61
CA LEU A 246 -1.73 5.65 -17.33
C LEU A 246 -0.33 6.18 -17.69
N SER A 247 -0.16 6.50 -18.97
CA SER A 247 1.00 7.26 -19.44
C SER A 247 0.99 8.64 -18.80
N ARG A 248 2.17 9.29 -18.72
CA ARG A 248 2.28 10.68 -18.22
C ARG A 248 1.28 11.64 -18.85
N LYS A 249 0.96 11.46 -20.15
CA LYS A 249 0.02 12.30 -20.90
C LYS A 249 -1.43 12.07 -20.44
N GLN A 250 -1.86 10.82 -20.31
CA GLN A 250 -3.21 10.48 -19.84
C GLN A 250 -3.43 10.89 -18.38
N LEU A 251 -2.39 10.76 -17.55
CA LEU A 251 -2.46 11.19 -16.15
C LEU A 251 -2.56 12.73 -16.05
N ALA A 252 -1.83 13.47 -16.90
CA ALA A 252 -1.91 14.92 -16.96
C ALA A 252 -3.32 15.40 -17.36
N GLU A 253 -3.96 14.75 -18.35
CA GLU A 253 -5.33 15.06 -18.79
C GLU A 253 -6.36 14.83 -17.68
N ILE A 254 -6.21 13.79 -16.89
CA ILE A 254 -7.09 13.50 -15.73
C ILE A 254 -6.86 14.51 -14.59
N LEU A 255 -5.60 14.89 -14.36
CA LEU A 255 -5.22 15.78 -13.27
C LEU A 255 -5.47 17.27 -13.56
N ASP A 256 -5.59 17.66 -14.82
CA ASP A 256 -6.01 19.03 -15.17
C ASP A 256 -7.49 19.29 -14.81
N ASN A 257 -8.28 18.22 -14.62
CA ASN A 257 -9.71 18.27 -14.28
C ASN A 257 -10.03 17.93 -12.80
N SER A 258 -9.06 17.50 -11.99
CA SER A 258 -9.27 17.16 -10.58
C SER A 258 -8.07 17.48 -9.69
N SER A 259 -8.33 17.84 -8.44
CA SER A 259 -7.24 18.03 -7.47
C SER A 259 -6.53 16.69 -7.21
N SER A 260 -5.21 16.72 -7.16
CA SER A 260 -4.35 15.54 -7.16
C SER A 260 -4.48 14.62 -5.93
N THR A 261 -5.14 15.08 -4.87
CA THR A 261 -5.42 14.33 -3.65
C THR A 261 -6.66 13.43 -3.75
N GLU A 262 -7.48 13.58 -4.79
CA GLU A 262 -8.77 12.91 -4.94
C GLU A 262 -8.73 11.59 -5.71
N LEU A 263 -7.54 11.13 -6.12
CA LEU A 263 -7.40 9.84 -6.81
C LEU A 263 -7.56 8.69 -5.83
N GLY A 264 -8.76 8.12 -5.78
CA GLY A 264 -9.05 6.89 -5.06
C GLY A 264 -8.22 5.69 -5.56
N SER A 265 -8.41 4.57 -4.91
CA SER A 265 -7.65 3.34 -5.19
C SER A 265 -8.48 2.24 -5.84
N LEU A 266 -9.78 2.26 -5.66
CA LEU A 266 -10.71 1.21 -6.11
C LEU A 266 -11.99 1.80 -6.71
N PRO A 267 -12.60 1.10 -7.71
CA PRO A 267 -13.89 1.49 -8.28
C PRO A 267 -15.06 1.00 -7.43
N MET A 268 -15.03 1.27 -6.13
CA MET A 268 -16.10 0.84 -5.20
C MET A 268 -16.21 1.77 -4.00
N LYS A 269 -17.40 1.84 -3.43
CA LYS A 269 -17.69 2.59 -2.20
C LYS A 269 -17.12 1.89 -0.96
N LEU A 270 -16.99 2.66 0.13
CA LEU A 270 -16.49 2.13 1.40
C LEU A 270 -17.39 1.04 1.95
N GLU A 271 -18.71 1.21 1.83
CA GLU A 271 -19.71 0.23 2.31
C GLU A 271 -19.58 -1.11 1.58
N ASP A 272 -19.46 -1.08 0.23
CA ASP A 272 -19.25 -2.27 -0.59
C ASP A 272 -17.93 -2.98 -0.23
N TYR A 273 -16.88 -2.20 0.04
CA TYR A 273 -15.58 -2.72 0.46
C TYR A 273 -15.66 -3.34 1.86
N ALA A 274 -16.32 -2.71 2.80
CA ALA A 274 -16.52 -3.26 4.16
C ALA A 274 -17.35 -4.55 4.13
N GLU A 275 -18.43 -4.62 3.30
CA GLU A 275 -19.18 -5.86 3.07
C GLU A 275 -18.29 -6.97 2.53
N LEU A 276 -17.48 -6.65 1.53
CA LEU A 276 -16.50 -7.59 0.95
C LEU A 276 -15.51 -8.11 1.99
N LEU A 277 -14.98 -7.24 2.85
CA LEU A 277 -14.04 -7.65 3.90
C LEU A 277 -14.71 -8.55 4.94
N ARG A 278 -15.95 -8.26 5.37
CA ARG A 278 -16.70 -9.11 6.30
C ARG A 278 -16.96 -10.49 5.68
N TRP A 279 -17.32 -10.52 4.39
CA TRP A 279 -17.49 -11.78 3.67
C TRP A 279 -16.18 -12.56 3.59
N LEU A 280 -15.04 -11.93 3.24
CA LEU A 280 -13.73 -12.59 3.21
C LEU A 280 -13.28 -13.07 4.59
N ALA A 281 -13.59 -12.34 5.66
CA ALA A 281 -13.31 -12.75 7.03
C ALA A 281 -14.11 -14.00 7.43
N SER A 282 -15.38 -14.12 7.04
CA SER A 282 -16.22 -15.29 7.30
C SER A 282 -15.67 -16.55 6.60
N GLN A 283 -15.15 -16.41 5.36
CA GLN A 283 -14.53 -17.51 4.63
C GLN A 283 -13.26 -18.06 5.32
N HIS A 284 -12.62 -17.26 6.16
CA HIS A 284 -11.39 -17.68 6.84
C HIS A 284 -11.63 -18.49 8.11
N ARG A 285 -12.74 -18.29 8.80
CA ARG A 285 -13.00 -18.92 10.11
C ARG A 285 -13.36 -20.42 10.04
N GLY A 286 -13.86 -20.89 8.90
CA GLY A 286 -14.13 -22.32 8.69
C GLY A 286 -15.13 -22.98 9.66
N ASP A 287 -15.91 -22.19 10.40
CA ASP A 287 -16.79 -22.61 11.49
C ASP A 287 -18.15 -23.19 11.03
N GLY A 288 -18.26 -23.60 9.78
CA GLY A 288 -19.48 -24.21 9.24
C GLY A 288 -20.64 -23.23 9.00
N THR A 289 -20.59 -22.02 9.57
CA THR A 289 -21.58 -20.94 9.34
C THR A 289 -21.37 -20.29 7.96
N THR A 290 -20.32 -20.67 7.25
CA THR A 290 -19.88 -20.13 5.95
C THR A 290 -20.88 -20.36 4.81
N ALA A 291 -21.80 -21.30 4.94
CA ALA A 291 -22.74 -21.66 3.88
C ALA A 291 -23.84 -20.61 3.62
N LEU A 292 -24.00 -19.62 4.51
CA LEU A 292 -25.10 -18.64 4.48
C LEU A 292 -24.68 -17.23 4.08
N CYS A 293 -23.38 -16.93 3.97
CA CYS A 293 -22.95 -15.59 3.55
C CYS A 293 -23.06 -15.44 2.04
N ARG A 294 -24.07 -14.67 1.61
CA ARG A 294 -24.26 -14.31 0.19
C ARG A 294 -23.01 -13.62 -0.33
N VAL A 295 -22.55 -14.05 -1.53
CA VAL A 295 -21.44 -13.39 -2.23
C VAL A 295 -21.79 -11.91 -2.47
N PRO A 296 -20.91 -10.96 -2.08
CA PRO A 296 -21.17 -9.54 -2.28
C PRO A 296 -21.43 -9.18 -3.73
N SER A 297 -22.47 -8.38 -3.98
CA SER A 297 -22.89 -8.00 -5.34
C SER A 297 -21.80 -7.25 -6.10
N ILE A 298 -20.90 -6.58 -5.38
CA ILE A 298 -19.78 -5.84 -5.96
C ILE A 298 -18.83 -6.73 -6.76
N LEU A 299 -18.65 -8.00 -6.38
CA LEU A 299 -17.82 -8.95 -7.14
C LEU A 299 -18.38 -9.24 -8.53
N THR A 300 -19.72 -9.33 -8.63
CA THR A 300 -20.39 -9.47 -9.93
C THR A 300 -20.24 -8.20 -10.76
N LYS A 301 -20.43 -7.01 -10.17
CA LYS A 301 -20.26 -5.73 -10.85
C LYS A 301 -18.83 -5.56 -11.39
N LEU A 302 -17.83 -5.96 -10.64
CA LEU A 302 -16.42 -5.88 -11.04
C LEU A 302 -15.94 -7.09 -11.86
N LYS A 303 -16.82 -8.05 -12.17
CA LYS A 303 -16.49 -9.29 -12.89
C LYS A 303 -15.30 -10.06 -12.26
N LEU A 304 -15.25 -10.09 -10.95
CA LEU A 304 -14.20 -10.78 -10.18
C LEU A 304 -14.67 -12.16 -9.73
N ASP A 305 -13.80 -13.16 -9.87
CA ASP A 305 -14.06 -14.50 -9.32
C ASP A 305 -13.94 -14.48 -7.77
N PRO A 306 -15.03 -14.82 -7.04
CA PRO A 306 -15.02 -14.83 -5.58
C PRO A 306 -14.00 -15.79 -4.98
N VAL A 307 -13.82 -16.99 -5.56
CA VAL A 307 -12.89 -18.03 -5.07
C VAL A 307 -11.45 -17.57 -5.27
N GLY A 308 -11.15 -17.07 -6.47
CA GLY A 308 -9.84 -16.55 -6.81
C GLY A 308 -9.44 -15.35 -5.97
N LEU A 309 -10.35 -14.41 -5.73
CA LEU A 309 -10.11 -13.26 -4.86
C LEU A 309 -9.85 -13.71 -3.41
N SER A 310 -10.72 -14.59 -2.86
CA SER A 310 -10.55 -15.13 -1.51
C SER A 310 -9.20 -15.85 -1.35
N SER A 311 -8.84 -16.72 -2.29
CA SER A 311 -7.55 -17.39 -2.30
C SER A 311 -6.39 -16.41 -2.33
N SER A 312 -6.47 -15.36 -3.14
CA SER A 312 -5.41 -14.36 -3.26
C SER A 312 -5.30 -13.47 -2.04
N ALA A 313 -6.41 -12.98 -1.53
CA ALA A 313 -6.44 -12.21 -0.30
C ALA A 313 -5.91 -13.02 0.88
N ASN A 314 -6.22 -14.34 0.95
CA ASN A 314 -5.75 -15.20 2.05
C ASN A 314 -4.26 -15.56 1.95
N GLN A 315 -3.73 -15.75 0.76
CA GLN A 315 -2.38 -16.25 0.52
C GLN A 315 -1.45 -15.22 -0.13
N PHE A 316 -1.81 -13.94 -0.14
CA PHE A 316 -1.11 -12.89 -0.89
C PHE A 316 0.40 -12.89 -0.66
N GLY A 317 0.81 -13.00 0.59
CA GLY A 317 2.22 -13.02 0.97
C GLY A 317 3.01 -14.22 0.44
N ARG A 318 2.35 -15.37 0.24
CA ARG A 318 2.96 -16.63 -0.26
C ARG A 318 2.87 -16.75 -1.77
N ARG A 319 1.77 -16.27 -2.36
CA ARG A 319 1.46 -16.41 -3.78
C ARG A 319 2.32 -15.52 -4.67
N PHE A 320 2.56 -14.28 -4.26
CA PHE A 320 3.29 -13.28 -5.03
C PHE A 320 4.64 -12.95 -4.39
N SER A 321 5.68 -12.79 -5.22
CA SER A 321 7.03 -12.45 -4.74
C SER A 321 7.37 -10.96 -4.90
N THR A 322 7.65 -10.52 -6.12
CA THR A 322 8.09 -9.14 -6.44
C THR A 322 7.06 -8.34 -7.22
N ALA A 323 6.06 -9.01 -7.79
CA ALA A 323 4.91 -8.40 -8.44
C ALA A 323 3.67 -9.24 -8.19
N ALA A 324 2.49 -8.62 -8.23
CA ALA A 324 1.19 -9.25 -8.15
C ALA A 324 0.28 -8.67 -9.25
N GLY A 325 -0.47 -9.54 -9.90
CA GLY A 325 -1.38 -9.18 -10.98
C GLY A 325 -1.94 -10.42 -11.66
N CYS A 326 -2.84 -10.21 -12.62
CA CYS A 326 -3.31 -11.24 -13.51
C CYS A 326 -2.19 -11.76 -14.43
N PRO A 327 -2.33 -12.93 -15.08
CA PRO A 327 -1.29 -13.48 -15.95
C PRO A 327 -0.81 -12.53 -17.05
N ALA A 328 -1.72 -11.79 -17.67
CA ALA A 328 -1.38 -10.81 -18.70
C ALA A 328 -0.54 -9.66 -18.14
N SER A 329 -0.92 -9.11 -16.99
CA SER A 329 -0.16 -8.05 -16.32
C SER A 329 1.24 -8.51 -15.88
N LEU A 330 1.35 -9.75 -15.40
CA LEU A 330 2.63 -10.35 -15.02
C LEU A 330 3.53 -10.61 -16.24
N ALA A 331 2.96 -10.97 -17.39
CA ALA A 331 3.72 -11.16 -18.64
C ALA A 331 4.32 -9.82 -19.12
N ILE A 332 3.53 -8.75 -19.16
CA ILE A 332 3.99 -7.40 -19.51
C ILE A 332 5.10 -6.93 -18.55
N GLU A 333 4.93 -7.18 -17.26
CA GLU A 333 5.94 -6.80 -16.26
C GLU A 333 7.22 -7.64 -16.39
N ALA A 334 7.11 -8.92 -16.80
CA ALA A 334 8.27 -9.76 -17.08
C ALA A 334 9.08 -9.21 -18.25
N GLU A 335 8.39 -8.83 -19.34
CA GLU A 335 9.02 -8.19 -20.50
C GLU A 335 9.70 -6.88 -20.12
N ARG A 336 9.01 -5.99 -19.38
CA ARG A 336 9.61 -4.74 -18.87
C ARG A 336 10.90 -4.97 -18.10
N ARG A 337 11.00 -6.08 -17.36
CA ARG A 337 12.20 -6.45 -16.56
C ARG A 337 13.24 -7.23 -17.34
N GLY A 338 13.01 -7.55 -18.62
CA GLY A 338 13.87 -8.42 -19.39
C GLY A 338 13.95 -9.85 -18.85
N ARG A 339 12.87 -10.37 -18.25
CA ARG A 339 12.81 -11.68 -17.62
C ARG A 339 11.81 -12.58 -18.34
N LEU A 340 12.16 -13.85 -18.52
CA LEU A 340 11.25 -14.87 -19.09
C LEU A 340 10.02 -15.12 -18.21
N ARG A 341 10.13 -14.97 -16.89
CA ARG A 341 9.03 -15.21 -15.92
C ARG A 341 9.21 -14.38 -14.65
N ILE A 342 8.06 -13.94 -14.08
CA ILE A 342 7.95 -13.48 -12.70
C ILE A 342 7.19 -14.54 -11.92
N HIS A 343 7.66 -14.86 -10.71
CA HIS A 343 7.02 -15.81 -9.81
C HIS A 343 5.59 -15.35 -9.47
N GLY A 344 4.61 -16.18 -9.72
CA GLY A 344 3.17 -15.88 -9.61
C GLY A 344 2.40 -16.33 -10.86
N LEU A 345 3.09 -16.62 -11.97
CA LEU A 345 2.56 -17.20 -13.21
C LEU A 345 2.39 -18.75 -13.12
N GLY A 346 1.89 -19.29 -12.02
CA GLY A 346 1.53 -20.71 -11.96
C GLY A 346 0.17 -21.01 -12.59
N LYS A 347 -0.12 -22.29 -12.99
CA LYS A 347 -1.42 -22.72 -13.54
C LYS A 347 -2.63 -22.31 -12.68
N ARG A 348 -2.46 -22.04 -11.38
CA ARG A 348 -3.49 -21.54 -10.45
C ARG A 348 -3.74 -20.03 -10.53
N SER A 349 -2.98 -19.31 -11.36
CA SER A 349 -3.10 -17.85 -11.56
C SER A 349 -4.20 -17.49 -12.57
N GLN A 350 -4.75 -18.47 -13.29
CA GLN A 350 -5.81 -18.27 -14.29
C GLN A 350 -7.18 -17.95 -13.69
N ASP A 351 -7.35 -18.20 -12.39
CA ASP A 351 -8.65 -18.11 -11.72
C ASP A 351 -9.10 -16.67 -11.42
N HIS A 352 -8.27 -15.66 -11.69
CA HIS A 352 -8.60 -14.26 -11.37
C HIS A 352 -9.29 -13.48 -12.49
N CYS A 353 -9.21 -13.96 -13.74
CA CYS A 353 -9.59 -13.19 -14.91
C CYS A 353 -10.61 -13.93 -15.81
N ARG A 354 -11.22 -15.00 -15.35
CA ARG A 354 -12.30 -15.65 -16.09
C ARG A 354 -13.66 -15.11 -15.68
N GLY A 355 -13.96 -13.90 -16.15
CA GLY A 355 -15.31 -13.46 -16.38
C GLY A 355 -15.50 -13.43 -17.90
N SER A 356 -16.27 -14.40 -18.44
CA SER A 356 -16.86 -14.44 -19.78
C SER A 356 -15.92 -14.35 -20.99
N ASP A 357 -15.60 -15.51 -21.57
CA ASP A 357 -15.81 -15.83 -23.00
C ASP A 357 -15.76 -17.35 -23.14
N SER A 358 -16.84 -18.02 -22.76
CA SER A 358 -17.18 -19.34 -23.20
C SER A 358 -18.38 -19.24 -24.13
N THR A 359 -18.15 -18.72 -25.33
CA THR A 359 -18.99 -19.10 -26.49
C THR A 359 -18.56 -20.48 -26.88
N GLU A 360 -19.38 -21.44 -26.49
CA GLU A 360 -19.38 -22.81 -27.01
C GLU A 360 -19.33 -22.81 -28.54
N SER A 361 -18.21 -23.24 -29.07
CA SER A 361 -18.16 -23.76 -30.43
C SER A 361 -18.52 -25.24 -30.35
N THR A 362 -19.79 -25.56 -30.45
CA THR A 362 -20.29 -26.88 -30.78
C THR A 362 -20.03 -27.14 -32.27
N ALA A 363 -18.93 -27.85 -32.57
CA ALA A 363 -18.77 -28.52 -33.85
C ALA A 363 -19.44 -29.91 -33.76
N PRO A 364 -20.24 -30.34 -34.77
CA PRO A 364 -20.90 -31.62 -34.74
C PRO A 364 -19.91 -32.75 -34.99
N PRO A 365 -20.17 -33.98 -34.50
CA PRO A 365 -19.31 -35.12 -34.73
C PRO A 365 -19.50 -35.63 -36.18
N THR A 366 -18.41 -35.74 -36.92
CA THR A 366 -18.37 -36.49 -38.18
C THR A 366 -18.35 -37.98 -37.90
N PRO A 367 -19.14 -38.77 -38.63
CA PRO A 367 -19.17 -40.23 -38.48
C PRO A 367 -18.08 -40.89 -39.32
N ARG A 368 -17.27 -41.74 -38.68
CA ARG A 368 -16.83 -43.08 -39.12
C ARG A 368 -15.86 -43.66 -38.10
#